data_94ccb053903c9cdf5f36359e4e0bed8b
#
_entry.id   94ccb053903c9cdf5f36359e4e0bed8b
#
_cell.length_a   1.000
_cell.length_b   1.000
_cell.length_c   1.000
_cell.angle_alpha   90.00
_cell.angle_beta   90.00
_cell.angle_gamma   90.00
#
_symmetry.space_group_name_H-M   'P 1'
#
loop_
_entity.id
_entity.type
_entity.pdbx_description
1 polymer ?
#
loop_
_entity_poly.entity_id
_entity_poly.type
_entity_poly.pdbx_seq_one_letter_code
_entity_poly.pdbx_strand_id
1 'polypeptide(L)'
;MCDVTSMADDDLIKMDLKYRERTGEIFVMRHSPQHRWFYFPLMEPTQALLLKTYDSEIGRARFMAHTAFEDPTSPPDAKKRESIEVRTMAFF
;
A
#
# COMPACT_ATOMS: atom_id res chain seq x y z
N MET A 1 -5.95 1.35 -0.56
CA MET A 1 -4.89 2.36 -0.34
C MET A 1 -5.41 3.39 0.64
N CYS A 2 -4.57 3.80 1.57
CA CYS A 2 -4.94 4.84 2.54
C CYS A 2 -4.61 6.23 1.99
N ASP A 3 -5.52 7.17 2.19
CA ASP A 3 -5.24 8.59 1.91
C ASP A 3 -4.21 9.10 2.91
N VAL A 4 -3.06 9.53 2.40
CA VAL A 4 -1.94 9.99 3.22
C VAL A 4 -2.29 11.19 4.09
N THR A 5 -3.22 12.04 3.66
CA THR A 5 -3.66 13.20 4.45
C THR A 5 -4.52 12.81 5.67
N SER A 6 -4.93 11.55 5.75
CA SER A 6 -5.65 10.99 6.90
C SER A 6 -4.77 10.16 7.84
N MET A 7 -3.46 10.07 7.55
CA MET A 7 -2.48 9.35 8.35
C MET A 7 -1.72 10.34 9.23
N ALA A 8 -1.47 9.96 10.48
CA ALA A 8 -0.53 10.66 11.33
C ALA A 8 0.86 10.00 11.25
N ASP A 9 1.92 10.77 11.51
CA ASP A 9 3.30 10.26 11.41
C ASP A 9 3.56 9.09 12.38
N ASP A 10 2.91 9.09 13.54
CA ASP A 10 3.02 8.05 14.56
C ASP A 10 2.13 6.82 14.31
N ASP A 11 1.32 6.84 13.26
CA ASP A 11 0.59 5.65 12.82
C ASP A 11 1.52 4.61 12.15
N LEU A 12 2.66 5.06 11.62
CA LEU A 12 3.62 4.19 10.96
C LEU A 12 4.62 3.62 11.97
N ILE A 13 4.55 2.32 12.17
CA ILE A 13 5.43 1.57 13.07
C ILE A 13 6.45 0.80 12.23
N LYS A 14 7.72 1.09 12.46
CA LYS A 14 8.81 0.38 11.83
C LYS A 14 8.92 -1.04 12.37
N MET A 15 9.03 -2.00 11.48
CA MET A 15 9.15 -3.41 11.83
C MET A 15 10.19 -4.10 10.95
N ASP A 16 11.04 -4.90 11.60
CA ASP A 16 12.01 -5.72 10.90
C ASP A 16 11.39 -7.06 10.46
N LEU A 17 11.57 -7.39 9.20
CA LEU A 17 11.28 -8.70 8.65
C LEU A 17 12.58 -9.50 8.55
N LYS A 18 12.72 -10.52 9.39
CA LYS A 18 13.88 -11.41 9.37
C LYS A 18 13.66 -12.52 8.35
N TYR A 19 14.44 -12.48 7.28
CA TYR A 19 14.59 -13.59 6.33
C TYR A 19 15.83 -14.41 6.70
N ARG A 20 15.96 -15.59 6.11
CA ARG A 20 17.09 -16.48 6.37
C ARG A 20 18.46 -15.83 6.08
N GLU A 21 18.55 -15.02 5.03
CA GLU A 21 19.81 -14.46 4.51
C GLU A 21 19.88 -12.94 4.59
N ARG A 22 18.77 -12.26 5.02
CA ARG A 22 18.73 -10.81 5.12
C ARG A 22 17.68 -10.34 6.12
N THR A 23 17.84 -9.13 6.62
CA THR A 23 16.78 -8.40 7.31
C THR A 23 16.21 -7.36 6.35
N GLY A 24 14.91 -7.39 6.15
CA GLY A 24 14.15 -6.35 5.47
C GLY A 24 13.48 -5.44 6.50
N GLU A 25 13.17 -4.24 6.11
CA GLU A 25 12.44 -3.28 6.92
C GLU A 25 11.13 -2.94 6.23
N ILE A 26 10.05 -2.94 6.99
CA ILE A 26 8.73 -2.51 6.54
C ILE A 26 8.12 -1.55 7.54
N PHE A 27 7.12 -0.82 7.09
CA PHE A 27 6.19 -0.15 7.99
C PHE A 27 4.90 -0.95 8.09
N VAL A 28 4.39 -1.09 9.30
CA VAL A 28 3.01 -1.48 9.57
C VAL A 28 2.26 -0.26 10.06
N MET A 29 0.98 -0.20 9.78
CA MET A 29 0.18 0.94 10.17
C MET A 29 -0.74 0.59 11.34
N ARG A 30 -0.71 1.40 12.38
CA ARG A 30 -1.68 1.34 13.47
C ARG A 30 -3.06 1.71 12.95
N HIS A 31 -4.07 0.99 13.37
CA HIS A 31 -5.44 1.36 13.02
C HIS A 31 -5.85 2.69 13.64
N SER A 32 -6.50 3.52 12.84
CA SER A 32 -7.16 4.74 13.30
C SER A 32 -8.51 4.90 12.60
N PRO A 33 -9.58 5.29 13.30
CA PRO A 33 -10.88 5.59 12.68
C PRO A 33 -10.85 6.83 11.79
N GLN A 34 -9.76 7.60 11.83
CA GLN A 34 -9.57 8.76 10.97
C GLN A 34 -9.05 8.40 9.59
N HIS A 35 -8.50 7.18 9.41
CA HIS A 35 -7.97 6.73 8.14
C HIS A 35 -9.05 6.62 7.09
N ARG A 36 -8.82 7.23 5.94
CA ARG A 36 -9.68 7.12 4.77
C ARG A 36 -9.07 6.14 3.78
N TRP A 37 -9.82 5.07 3.49
CA TRP A 37 -9.40 4.00 2.61
C TRP A 37 -10.14 4.05 1.29
N PHE A 38 -9.40 3.87 0.21
CA PHE A 38 -9.89 3.84 -1.16
C PHE A 38 -9.43 2.56 -1.86
N TYR A 39 -10.24 2.07 -2.76
CA TYR A 39 -9.90 0.99 -3.66
C TYR A 39 -10.42 1.27 -5.06
N PHE A 40 -9.89 0.58 -6.05
CA PHE A 40 -10.29 0.68 -7.43
C PHE A 40 -10.96 -0.64 -7.81
N PRO A 41 -12.30 -0.67 -7.92
CA PRO A 41 -13.02 -1.85 -8.35
C PRO A 41 -12.81 -2.09 -9.83
N LEU A 42 -12.93 -3.36 -10.25
CA LEU A 42 -12.99 -3.77 -11.65
C LEU A 42 -11.82 -3.26 -12.50
N MET A 43 -10.62 -3.22 -11.94
CA MET A 43 -9.45 -2.84 -12.72
C MET A 43 -9.20 -3.79 -13.89
N GLU A 44 -8.90 -3.19 -15.05
CA GLU A 44 -8.63 -3.92 -16.30
C GLU A 44 -7.11 -4.12 -16.49
N PRO A 45 -6.70 -5.11 -17.32
CA PRO A 45 -5.29 -5.37 -17.62
C PRO A 45 -4.51 -4.21 -18.25
N THR A 46 -5.21 -3.22 -18.79
CA THR A 46 -4.65 -1.99 -19.36
C THR A 46 -4.37 -0.90 -18.32
N GLN A 47 -4.76 -1.12 -17.09
CA GLN A 47 -4.64 -0.16 -15.99
C GLN A 47 -3.53 -0.56 -15.03
N ALA A 48 -2.84 0.44 -14.47
CA ALA A 48 -1.81 0.25 -13.48
C ALA A 48 -1.98 1.22 -12.30
N LEU A 49 -1.63 0.74 -11.10
CA LEU A 49 -1.52 1.57 -9.91
C LEU A 49 -0.06 1.90 -9.65
N LEU A 50 0.24 3.17 -9.49
CA LEU A 50 1.55 3.61 -9.01
C LEU A 50 1.47 3.82 -7.50
N LEU A 51 2.23 3.03 -6.75
CA LEU A 51 2.30 3.10 -5.30
C LEU A 51 3.64 3.70 -4.87
N LYS A 52 3.60 4.86 -4.24
CA LYS A 52 4.81 5.44 -3.67
C LYS A 52 5.16 4.70 -2.38
N THR A 53 6.24 3.94 -2.40
CA THR A 53 6.73 3.19 -1.22
C THR A 53 7.83 3.93 -0.47
N TYR A 54 8.46 4.93 -1.10
CA TYR A 54 9.46 5.81 -0.50
C TYR A 54 9.63 7.09 -1.33
N ASP A 55 9.94 8.18 -0.65
CA ASP A 55 10.40 9.43 -1.26
C ASP A 55 11.50 10.02 -0.37
N SER A 56 12.58 10.50 -0.96
CA SER A 56 13.66 11.15 -0.23
C SER A 56 13.33 12.58 0.21
N GLU A 57 12.34 13.22 -0.44
CA GLU A 57 11.95 14.59 -0.12
C GLU A 57 11.13 14.65 1.17
N ILE A 58 11.62 15.42 2.14
CA ILE A 58 10.93 15.67 3.41
C ILE A 58 9.84 16.73 3.19
N GLY A 59 8.70 16.57 3.83
CA GLY A 59 7.57 17.50 3.71
C GLY A 59 6.55 17.14 2.63
N ARG A 60 6.76 16.00 1.95
CA ARG A 60 5.77 15.39 1.03
C ARG A 60 5.30 14.04 1.54
N ALA A 61 4.24 13.52 0.94
CA ALA A 61 3.82 12.14 1.16
C ALA A 61 4.94 11.18 0.73
N ARG A 62 5.63 10.58 1.70
CA ARG A 62 6.80 9.71 1.46
C ARG A 62 6.42 8.25 1.31
N PHE A 63 5.35 7.84 1.94
CA PHE A 63 4.88 6.45 2.01
C PHE A 63 3.38 6.40 1.76
N MET A 64 2.94 5.38 1.05
CA MET A 64 1.52 5.11 0.85
C MET A 64 1.18 3.76 1.46
N ALA A 65 0.40 3.77 2.54
CA ALA A 65 -0.10 2.55 3.13
C ALA A 65 -1.13 1.89 2.20
N HIS A 66 -0.94 0.60 1.98
CA HIS A 66 -1.83 -0.20 1.15
C HIS A 66 -1.94 -1.62 1.69
N THR A 67 -3.07 -2.23 1.48
CA THR A 67 -3.34 -3.60 1.87
C THR A 67 -4.36 -4.24 0.93
N ALA A 68 -4.41 -5.57 0.94
CA ALA A 68 -5.52 -6.29 0.35
C ALA A 68 -6.68 -6.36 1.35
N PHE A 69 -7.89 -6.53 0.84
CA PHE A 69 -9.09 -6.79 1.64
C PHE A 69 -10.03 -7.68 0.82
N GLU A 70 -10.95 -8.34 1.50
CA GLU A 70 -12.04 -9.05 0.85
C GLU A 70 -13.20 -8.07 0.66
N ASP A 71 -13.60 -7.85 -0.59
CA ASP A 71 -14.73 -7.00 -0.91
C ASP A 71 -16.04 -7.78 -0.67
N PRO A 72 -16.85 -7.41 0.34
CA PRO A 72 -18.09 -8.12 0.66
C PRO A 72 -19.17 -7.97 -0.42
N THR A 73 -18.99 -7.06 -1.38
CA THR A 73 -19.89 -6.86 -2.51
C THR A 73 -19.54 -7.72 -3.71
N SER A 74 -18.42 -8.45 -3.67
CA SER A 74 -18.02 -9.35 -4.75
C SER A 74 -19.02 -10.50 -4.90
N PRO A 75 -19.41 -10.86 -6.15
CA PRO A 75 -20.20 -12.06 -6.39
C PRO A 75 -19.52 -13.31 -5.85
N PRO A 76 -20.25 -14.32 -5.36
CA PRO A 76 -19.66 -15.54 -4.80
C PRO A 76 -18.86 -16.37 -5.84
N ASP A 77 -19.13 -16.18 -7.12
CA ASP A 77 -18.44 -16.80 -8.26
C ASP A 77 -17.42 -15.86 -8.93
N ALA A 78 -17.08 -14.75 -8.30
CA ALA A 78 -16.10 -13.81 -8.85
C ALA A 78 -14.76 -14.48 -9.10
N LYS A 79 -14.15 -14.19 -10.24
CA LYS A 79 -12.80 -14.63 -10.55
C LYS A 79 -11.81 -14.04 -9.55
N LYS A 80 -10.83 -14.85 -9.13
CA LYS A 80 -9.75 -14.35 -8.28
C LYS A 80 -8.96 -13.26 -9.00
N ARG A 81 -8.56 -12.25 -8.26
CA ARG A 81 -7.70 -11.18 -8.78
C ARG A 81 -6.33 -11.74 -9.16
N GLU A 82 -5.87 -11.39 -10.32
CA GLU A 82 -4.50 -11.60 -10.76
C GLU A 82 -3.80 -10.25 -10.92
N SER A 83 -2.54 -10.14 -10.50
CA SER A 83 -1.78 -8.91 -10.61
C SER A 83 -0.29 -9.18 -10.69
N ILE A 84 0.43 -8.26 -11.34
CA ILE A 84 1.89 -8.24 -11.39
C ILE A 84 2.37 -7.00 -10.65
N GLU A 85 3.36 -7.15 -9.79
CA GLU A 85 4.02 -6.05 -9.11
C GLU A 85 5.44 -5.87 -9.65
N VAL A 86 5.80 -4.65 -9.98
CA VAL A 86 7.16 -4.27 -10.36
C VAL A 86 7.61 -3.11 -9.46
N ARG A 87 8.82 -3.20 -8.92
CA ARG A 87 9.41 -2.12 -8.14
C ARG A 87 10.45 -1.38 -8.98
N THR A 88 10.31 -0.09 -9.01
CA THR A 88 11.19 0.82 -9.75
C THR A 88 11.73 1.91 -8.84
N MET A 89 12.86 2.48 -9.20
CA MET A 89 13.39 3.70 -8.60
C MET A 89 13.47 4.78 -9.67
N ALA A 90 13.00 5.98 -9.32
CA ALA A 90 13.14 7.16 -10.15
C ALA A 90 14.11 8.12 -9.49
N PHE A 91 15.07 8.61 -10.27
CA PHE A 91 16.06 9.61 -9.86
C PHE A 91 15.81 10.89 -10.66
N PHE A 92 15.79 12.00 -9.97
CA PHE A 92 15.54 13.31 -10.56
C PHE A 92 16.74 14.24 -10.36
#